data_d35a05c50d190b7fcd9612379b807863
#
_entry.id   d35a05c50d190b7fcd9612379b807863
#
_cell.length_a   1.000
_cell.length_b   1.000
_cell.length_c   1.000
_cell.angle_alpha   90.00
_cell.angle_beta   90.00
_cell.angle_gamma   90.00
#
_symmetry.space_group_name_H-M   'P 1'
#
loop_
_entity.id
_entity.type
_entity.pdbx_description
1 polymer ?
#
loop_
_entity_poly.entity_id
_entity_poly.type
_entity_poly.pdbx_seq_one_letter_code
_entity_poly.pdbx_strand_id
1 'polypeptide(L)'
;MDKTLVEIDGLRLNYGAVCAVKDVSFRMKAGEILAVIGPNGSGKTSTVECVEGLRRPTSGNVQVFGVNPLKNRSQVYRKMGIQLQEAEYPDKIKVKELCGLFSSFYENPADWHLLLQQLGLGEKAGRAVKKLSGGDKQRLSVLLALLPRPRLLILDELTTGLDPEIRHGLWESLRRIKEAGTGILLVSHYLDEVEALADRLLYLVNGQQEFLGTQEEFRAYVKRKTQGEGWREDMSLEKMYLLISPKTNVVTMEGIL
;
A
#
# COMPACT_ATOMS: atom_id res chain seq x y z
N MET A 1 19.98 3.44 -14.81
CA MET A 1 18.77 3.51 -15.67
C MET A 1 17.56 3.42 -14.76
N ASP A 2 16.77 4.46 -14.71
CA ASP A 2 15.50 4.53 -13.94
C ASP A 2 14.52 3.47 -14.49
N LYS A 3 14.37 2.37 -13.79
CA LYS A 3 13.54 1.26 -14.25
C LYS A 3 12.13 1.43 -13.73
N THR A 4 11.21 1.87 -14.60
CA THR A 4 9.77 1.93 -14.28
C THR A 4 9.27 0.53 -13.89
N LEU A 5 8.61 0.44 -12.74
CA LEU A 5 8.00 -0.79 -12.23
C LEU A 5 6.52 -0.86 -12.55
N VAL A 6 5.81 0.25 -12.37
CA VAL A 6 4.38 0.40 -12.65
C VAL A 6 4.18 1.58 -13.57
N GLU A 7 3.37 1.41 -14.60
CA GLU A 7 2.92 2.47 -15.49
C GLU A 7 1.42 2.34 -15.71
N ILE A 8 0.70 3.38 -15.37
CA ILE A 8 -0.75 3.51 -15.60
C ILE A 8 -0.97 4.74 -16.46
N ASP A 9 -1.78 4.58 -17.50
CA ASP A 9 -2.15 5.64 -18.42
C ASP A 9 -3.66 5.62 -18.67
N GLY A 10 -4.35 6.67 -18.23
CA GLY A 10 -5.78 6.88 -18.40
C GLY A 10 -6.65 5.77 -17.80
N LEU A 11 -6.29 5.22 -16.65
CA LEU A 11 -7.03 4.13 -16.01
C LEU A 11 -8.46 4.55 -15.70
N ARG A 12 -9.39 3.78 -16.23
CA ARG A 12 -10.82 3.85 -15.89
C ARG A 12 -11.33 2.48 -15.48
N LEU A 13 -12.12 2.43 -14.39
CA LEU A 13 -12.74 1.21 -13.92
C LEU A 13 -14.17 1.46 -13.48
N ASN A 14 -15.10 0.68 -14.06
CA ASN A 14 -16.51 0.72 -13.72
C ASN A 14 -16.94 -0.61 -13.07
N TYR A 15 -17.79 -0.52 -12.06
CA TYR A 15 -18.56 -1.63 -11.49
C TYR A 15 -20.03 -1.44 -11.86
N GLY A 16 -20.47 -2.07 -12.95
CA GLY A 16 -21.79 -1.79 -13.51
C GLY A 16 -21.95 -0.31 -13.87
N ALA A 17 -22.91 0.37 -13.25
CA ALA A 17 -23.16 1.79 -13.46
C ALA A 17 -22.23 2.72 -12.65
N VAL A 18 -21.51 2.19 -11.66
CA VAL A 18 -20.63 2.97 -10.77
C VAL A 18 -19.25 3.09 -11.37
N CYS A 19 -18.78 4.30 -11.65
CA CYS A 19 -17.42 4.58 -12.07
C CYS A 19 -16.52 4.77 -10.84
N ALA A 20 -15.79 3.72 -10.45
CA ALA A 20 -14.93 3.72 -9.29
C ALA A 20 -13.59 4.43 -9.53
N VAL A 21 -13.04 4.32 -10.75
CA VAL A 21 -11.85 5.05 -11.20
C VAL A 21 -12.19 5.70 -12.54
N LYS A 22 -12.00 7.01 -12.64
CA LYS A 22 -12.42 7.80 -13.80
C LYS A 22 -11.27 8.12 -14.74
N ASP A 23 -10.14 8.54 -14.15
CA ASP A 23 -8.93 8.89 -14.87
C ASP A 23 -7.77 8.94 -13.88
N VAL A 24 -6.90 7.92 -13.94
CA VAL A 24 -5.70 7.84 -13.09
C VAL A 24 -4.51 7.49 -13.98
N SER A 25 -3.45 8.29 -13.86
CA SER A 25 -2.21 8.09 -14.62
C SER A 25 -1.00 8.35 -13.74
N PHE A 26 -0.12 7.37 -13.61
CA PHE A 26 1.14 7.54 -12.90
C PHE A 26 2.20 6.55 -13.36
N ARG A 27 3.45 6.89 -13.02
CA ARG A 27 4.60 5.99 -13.12
C ARG A 27 5.27 5.88 -11.77
N MET A 28 5.71 4.67 -11.45
CA MET A 28 6.43 4.35 -10.23
C MET A 28 7.76 3.67 -10.59
N LYS A 29 8.83 4.04 -9.89
CA LYS A 29 10.19 3.56 -10.13
C LYS A 29 10.64 2.53 -9.09
N ALA A 30 11.74 1.85 -9.39
CA ALA A 30 12.44 1.02 -8.41
C ALA A 30 13.03 1.90 -7.29
N GLY A 31 13.00 1.41 -6.04
CA GLY A 31 13.47 2.15 -4.88
C GLY A 31 12.65 3.39 -4.53
N GLU A 32 11.40 3.43 -4.93
CA GLU A 32 10.44 4.51 -4.63
C GLU A 32 9.31 3.97 -3.75
N ILE A 33 8.89 4.74 -2.75
CA ILE A 33 7.63 4.53 -2.04
C ILE A 33 6.61 5.52 -2.57
N LEU A 34 5.62 5.02 -3.31
CA LEU A 34 4.46 5.79 -3.76
C LEU A 34 3.27 5.47 -2.85
N ALA A 35 2.80 6.46 -2.10
CA ALA A 35 1.61 6.30 -1.28
C ALA A 35 0.35 6.73 -2.05
N VAL A 36 -0.69 5.90 -1.98
CA VAL A 36 -2.02 6.19 -2.51
C VAL A 36 -2.92 6.58 -1.35
N ILE A 37 -3.34 7.84 -1.33
CA ILE A 37 -4.19 8.42 -0.28
C ILE A 37 -5.50 8.94 -0.84
N GLY A 38 -6.48 9.10 0.03
CA GLY A 38 -7.80 9.64 -0.35
C GLY A 38 -8.91 9.09 0.55
N PRO A 39 -10.10 9.68 0.54
CA PRO A 39 -11.23 9.23 1.34
C PRO A 39 -11.71 7.82 0.94
N ASN A 40 -12.56 7.23 1.77
CA ASN A 40 -13.20 5.95 1.44
C ASN A 40 -14.02 6.09 0.16
N GLY A 41 -13.95 5.06 -0.71
CA GLY A 41 -14.62 5.10 -2.00
C GLY A 41 -13.94 5.97 -3.07
N SER A 42 -12.74 6.52 -2.82
CA SER A 42 -12.03 7.35 -3.81
C SER A 42 -11.36 6.55 -4.94
N GLY A 43 -11.42 5.22 -4.92
CA GLY A 43 -10.85 4.38 -5.96
C GLY A 43 -9.45 3.83 -5.67
N LYS A 44 -8.90 3.98 -4.47
CA LYS A 44 -7.56 3.48 -4.07
C LYS A 44 -7.42 1.98 -4.31
N THR A 45 -8.22 1.18 -3.62
CA THR A 45 -8.21 -0.29 -3.74
C THR A 45 -8.45 -0.73 -5.18
N SER A 46 -9.42 -0.12 -5.87
CA SER A 46 -9.72 -0.42 -7.26
C SER A 46 -8.55 -0.14 -8.21
N THR A 47 -7.79 0.93 -7.97
CA THR A 47 -6.57 1.26 -8.71
C THR A 47 -5.48 0.22 -8.46
N VAL A 48 -5.27 -0.15 -7.19
CA VAL A 48 -4.27 -1.15 -6.79
C VAL A 48 -4.62 -2.54 -7.32
N GLU A 49 -5.87 -2.98 -7.24
CA GLU A 49 -6.34 -4.24 -7.84
C GLU A 49 -6.06 -4.33 -9.36
N CYS A 50 -6.07 -3.19 -10.08
CA CYS A 50 -5.66 -3.16 -11.48
C CYS A 50 -4.15 -3.36 -11.64
N VAL A 51 -3.31 -2.80 -10.74
CA VAL A 51 -1.86 -3.03 -10.71
C VAL A 51 -1.55 -4.49 -10.39
N GLU A 52 -2.26 -5.06 -9.45
CA GLU A 52 -2.15 -6.48 -9.08
C GLU A 52 -2.61 -7.43 -10.20
N GLY A 53 -3.35 -6.94 -11.20
CA GLY A 53 -3.94 -7.78 -12.23
C GLY A 53 -5.13 -8.60 -11.73
N LEU A 54 -5.78 -8.18 -10.66
CA LEU A 54 -7.01 -8.77 -10.12
C LEU A 54 -8.25 -8.20 -10.81
N ARG A 55 -8.17 -6.94 -11.25
CA ARG A 55 -9.27 -6.25 -11.94
C ARG A 55 -8.89 -5.87 -13.37
N ARG A 56 -9.86 -6.01 -14.26
CA ARG A 56 -9.70 -5.58 -15.64
C ARG A 56 -10.16 -4.13 -15.77
N PRO A 57 -9.30 -3.22 -16.22
CA PRO A 57 -9.70 -1.86 -16.55
C PRO A 57 -10.85 -1.83 -17.56
N THR A 58 -11.76 -0.88 -17.42
CA THR A 58 -12.78 -0.60 -18.44
C THR A 58 -12.14 0.07 -19.66
N SER A 59 -11.17 0.98 -19.40
CA SER A 59 -10.31 1.57 -20.42
C SER A 59 -8.98 2.02 -19.78
N GLY A 60 -8.05 2.49 -20.60
CA GLY A 60 -6.70 2.84 -20.18
C GLY A 60 -5.74 1.66 -20.23
N ASN A 61 -4.49 1.91 -19.88
CA ASN A 61 -3.42 0.91 -19.92
C ASN A 61 -2.77 0.77 -18.55
N VAL A 62 -2.48 -0.48 -18.16
CA VAL A 62 -1.73 -0.82 -16.94
C VAL A 62 -0.62 -1.76 -17.31
N GLN A 63 0.60 -1.38 -16.97
CA GLN A 63 1.80 -2.20 -17.14
C GLN A 63 2.54 -2.33 -15.81
N VAL A 64 2.97 -3.53 -15.51
CA VAL A 64 3.83 -3.85 -14.37
C VAL A 64 5.05 -4.59 -14.92
N PHE A 65 6.25 -4.08 -14.62
CA PHE A 65 7.50 -4.57 -15.24
C PHE A 65 7.48 -4.57 -16.77
N GLY A 66 6.73 -3.64 -17.39
CA GLY A 66 6.58 -3.50 -18.84
C GLY A 66 5.59 -4.48 -19.50
N VAL A 67 4.83 -5.24 -18.71
CA VAL A 67 3.81 -6.18 -19.23
C VAL A 67 2.44 -5.94 -18.60
N ASN A 68 1.39 -6.35 -19.30
CA ASN A 68 0.03 -6.29 -18.76
C ASN A 68 -0.15 -7.35 -17.65
N PRO A 69 -0.47 -6.95 -16.40
CA PRO A 69 -0.52 -7.87 -15.26
C PRO A 69 -1.63 -8.91 -15.35
N LEU A 70 -2.76 -8.61 -16.01
CA LEU A 70 -3.84 -9.58 -16.22
C LEU A 70 -3.45 -10.71 -17.17
N LYS A 71 -2.69 -10.37 -18.22
CA LYS A 71 -2.29 -11.34 -19.25
C LYS A 71 -1.04 -12.12 -18.88
N ASN A 72 -0.19 -11.56 -18.02
CA ASN A 72 1.14 -12.10 -17.69
C ASN A 72 1.30 -12.35 -16.18
N ARG A 73 0.27 -12.86 -15.51
CA ARG A 73 0.24 -13.05 -14.05
C ARG A 73 1.46 -13.78 -13.50
N SER A 74 1.81 -14.93 -14.07
CA SER A 74 2.95 -15.72 -13.63
C SER A 74 4.27 -14.93 -13.66
N GLN A 75 4.50 -14.15 -14.73
CA GLN A 75 5.69 -13.32 -14.85
C GLN A 75 5.72 -12.19 -13.82
N VAL A 76 4.56 -11.58 -13.53
CA VAL A 76 4.43 -10.46 -12.60
C VAL A 76 4.56 -10.94 -11.16
N TYR A 77 3.82 -11.98 -10.75
CA TYR A 77 3.80 -12.46 -9.37
C TYR A 77 5.10 -13.09 -8.89
N ARG A 78 5.97 -13.55 -9.80
CA ARG A 78 7.34 -13.96 -9.44
C ARG A 78 8.20 -12.83 -8.89
N LYS A 79 7.82 -11.56 -9.11
CA LYS A 79 8.59 -10.36 -8.76
C LYS A 79 7.77 -9.33 -7.99
N MET A 80 6.54 -9.70 -7.63
CA MET A 80 5.61 -8.86 -6.88
C MET A 80 5.29 -9.53 -5.56
N GLY A 81 5.41 -8.80 -4.48
CA GLY A 81 4.90 -9.18 -3.17
C GLY A 81 3.62 -8.40 -2.88
N ILE A 82 2.60 -9.08 -2.41
CA ILE A 82 1.33 -8.47 -2.04
C ILE A 82 1.01 -8.86 -0.61
N GLN A 83 0.79 -7.86 0.23
CA GLN A 83 0.26 -8.10 1.56
C GLN A 83 -1.26 -8.24 1.46
N LEU A 84 -1.78 -9.37 1.89
CA LEU A 84 -3.21 -9.63 1.93
C LEU A 84 -3.81 -9.00 3.19
N GLN A 85 -4.86 -8.18 3.03
CA GLN A 85 -5.57 -7.54 4.15
C GLN A 85 -6.24 -8.56 5.07
N GLU A 86 -6.96 -9.49 4.48
CA GLU A 86 -7.67 -10.54 5.20
C GLU A 86 -7.30 -11.89 4.57
N ALA A 87 -6.41 -12.61 5.23
CA ALA A 87 -6.07 -13.96 4.84
C ALA A 87 -6.53 -14.93 5.91
N GLU A 88 -7.42 -15.83 5.54
CA GLU A 88 -7.79 -16.97 6.38
C GLU A 88 -6.86 -18.13 6.10
N TYR A 89 -6.31 -18.67 7.17
CA TYR A 89 -5.45 -19.85 7.11
C TYR A 89 -6.06 -21.00 7.92
N PRO A 90 -5.74 -22.26 7.61
CA PRO A 90 -6.20 -23.39 8.40
C PRO A 90 -5.91 -23.19 9.90
N ASP A 91 -6.90 -23.47 10.76
CA ASP A 91 -6.88 -23.11 12.19
C ASP A 91 -5.64 -23.59 12.96
N LYS A 92 -5.05 -24.72 12.57
CA LYS A 92 -3.92 -25.33 13.26
C LYS A 92 -2.58 -25.09 12.60
N ILE A 93 -2.53 -24.45 11.43
CA ILE A 93 -1.27 -24.21 10.72
C ILE A 93 -0.34 -23.33 11.57
N LYS A 94 0.89 -23.77 11.72
CA LYS A 94 1.92 -23.04 12.45
C LYS A 94 2.59 -22.02 11.55
N VAL A 95 3.15 -20.95 12.15
CA VAL A 95 3.88 -19.91 11.43
C VAL A 95 4.94 -20.50 10.50
N LYS A 96 5.80 -21.40 11.02
CA LYS A 96 6.85 -22.07 10.22
C LYS A 96 6.31 -22.92 9.07
N GLU A 97 5.17 -23.58 9.28
CA GLU A 97 4.53 -24.41 8.25
C GLU A 97 3.96 -23.54 7.13
N LEU A 98 3.34 -22.42 7.49
CA LEU A 98 2.83 -21.44 6.53
C LEU A 98 3.97 -20.80 5.72
N CYS A 99 5.05 -20.38 6.39
CA CYS A 99 6.23 -19.84 5.72
C CYS A 99 6.85 -20.85 4.75
N GLY A 100 7.01 -22.12 5.17
CA GLY A 100 7.52 -23.19 4.31
C GLY A 100 6.61 -23.46 3.12
N LEU A 101 5.29 -23.49 3.32
CA LEU A 101 4.31 -23.66 2.26
C LEU A 101 4.41 -22.53 1.23
N PHE A 102 4.37 -21.28 1.66
CA PHE A 102 4.47 -20.14 0.73
C PHE A 102 5.83 -20.09 0.03
N SER A 103 6.90 -20.40 0.74
CA SER A 103 8.25 -20.48 0.17
C SER A 103 8.33 -21.47 -0.98
N SER A 104 7.59 -22.60 -0.91
CA SER A 104 7.60 -23.63 -1.95
C SER A 104 6.97 -23.19 -3.29
N PHE A 105 6.24 -22.09 -3.32
CA PHE A 105 5.68 -21.53 -4.56
C PHE A 105 6.71 -20.81 -5.43
N TYR A 106 7.90 -20.52 -4.90
CA TYR A 106 8.92 -19.73 -5.58
C TYR A 106 10.19 -20.52 -5.83
N GLU A 107 10.84 -20.32 -6.96
CA GLU A 107 12.08 -21.02 -7.34
C GLU A 107 13.28 -20.59 -6.47
N ASN A 108 13.33 -19.31 -6.07
CA ASN A 108 14.41 -18.75 -5.24
C ASN A 108 13.83 -17.81 -4.18
N PRO A 109 13.13 -18.36 -3.18
CA PRO A 109 12.50 -17.55 -2.14
C PRO A 109 13.54 -16.88 -1.23
N ALA A 110 13.12 -15.83 -0.54
CA ALA A 110 13.88 -15.29 0.57
C ALA A 110 13.94 -16.32 1.71
N ASP A 111 15.02 -16.27 2.50
CA ASP A 111 15.15 -17.09 3.69
C ASP A 111 14.12 -16.66 4.76
N TRP A 112 13.05 -17.39 4.88
CA TRP A 112 11.99 -17.08 5.81
C TRP A 112 12.41 -17.22 7.29
N HIS A 113 13.43 -18.01 7.60
CA HIS A 113 13.96 -18.07 8.97
C HIS A 113 14.61 -16.74 9.36
N LEU A 114 15.40 -16.17 8.44
CA LEU A 114 15.99 -14.85 8.63
C LEU A 114 14.91 -13.77 8.73
N LEU A 115 13.90 -13.82 7.86
CA LEU A 115 12.78 -12.88 7.88
C LEU A 115 11.98 -12.96 9.18
N LEU A 116 11.74 -14.18 9.72
CA LEU A 116 11.08 -14.34 11.02
C LEU A 116 11.85 -13.64 12.13
N GLN A 117 13.18 -13.75 12.15
CA GLN A 117 14.02 -13.07 13.14
C GLN A 117 13.96 -11.56 12.97
N GLN A 118 14.16 -11.06 11.76
CA GLN A 118 14.16 -9.62 11.45
C GLN A 118 12.82 -8.95 11.77
N LEU A 119 11.70 -9.67 11.60
CA LEU A 119 10.36 -9.17 11.91
C LEU A 119 9.90 -9.51 13.34
N GLY A 120 10.79 -10.02 14.20
CA GLY A 120 10.49 -10.31 15.61
C GLY A 120 9.47 -11.45 15.82
N LEU A 121 9.42 -12.40 14.89
CA LEU A 121 8.51 -13.57 14.93
C LEU A 121 9.23 -14.88 15.24
N GLY A 122 10.54 -14.88 15.45
CA GLY A 122 11.36 -16.09 15.62
C GLY A 122 10.84 -17.05 16.69
N GLU A 123 10.56 -16.54 17.90
CA GLU A 123 10.03 -17.33 19.03
C GLU A 123 8.59 -17.83 18.78
N LYS A 124 7.89 -17.26 17.79
CA LYS A 124 6.52 -17.59 17.45
C LYS A 124 6.39 -18.61 16.32
N ALA A 125 7.51 -19.07 15.76
CA ALA A 125 7.55 -20.01 14.63
C ALA A 125 6.75 -21.30 14.85
N GLY A 126 6.70 -21.78 16.09
CA GLY A 126 5.93 -22.96 16.50
C GLY A 126 4.46 -22.69 16.85
N ARG A 127 4.01 -21.45 16.93
CA ARG A 127 2.63 -21.08 17.28
C ARG A 127 1.69 -21.25 16.08
N ALA A 128 0.44 -21.63 16.35
CA ALA A 128 -0.62 -21.58 15.33
C ALA A 128 -0.89 -20.12 14.93
N VAL A 129 -1.04 -19.85 13.62
CA VAL A 129 -1.26 -18.50 13.08
C VAL A 129 -2.50 -17.84 13.69
N LYS A 130 -3.56 -18.62 13.92
CA LYS A 130 -4.80 -18.13 14.58
C LYS A 130 -4.56 -17.54 15.97
N LYS A 131 -3.52 -18.01 16.69
CA LYS A 131 -3.17 -17.57 18.06
C LYS A 131 -2.21 -16.38 18.10
N LEU A 132 -1.83 -15.83 16.96
CA LEU A 132 -1.02 -14.62 16.88
C LEU A 132 -1.85 -13.39 17.23
N SER A 133 -1.20 -12.38 17.82
CA SER A 133 -1.78 -11.04 17.96
C SER A 133 -2.03 -10.40 16.59
N GLY A 134 -2.83 -9.36 16.51
CA GLY A 134 -3.05 -8.61 15.27
C GLY A 134 -1.73 -8.13 14.65
N GLY A 135 -0.86 -7.55 15.48
CA GLY A 135 0.46 -7.08 15.03
C GLY A 135 1.39 -8.21 14.55
N ASP A 136 1.32 -9.39 15.17
CA ASP A 136 2.10 -10.55 14.71
C ASP A 136 1.59 -11.07 13.36
N LYS A 137 0.26 -11.11 13.18
CA LYS A 137 -0.35 -11.49 11.89
C LYS A 137 0.06 -10.52 10.80
N GLN A 138 0.09 -9.22 11.11
CA GLN A 138 0.50 -8.19 10.16
C GLN A 138 1.97 -8.35 9.75
N ARG A 139 2.87 -8.57 10.71
CA ARG A 139 4.29 -8.84 10.44
C ARG A 139 4.48 -10.15 9.64
N LEU A 140 3.68 -11.17 9.93
CA LEU A 140 3.68 -12.42 9.16
C LEU A 140 3.20 -12.19 7.71
N SER A 141 2.16 -11.39 7.51
CA SER A 141 1.67 -11.01 6.17
C SER A 141 2.76 -10.30 5.34
N VAL A 142 3.50 -9.37 5.96
CA VAL A 142 4.66 -8.73 5.31
C VAL A 142 5.75 -9.75 4.99
N LEU A 143 6.06 -10.66 5.91
CA LEU A 143 7.03 -11.73 5.66
C LEU A 143 6.67 -12.54 4.41
N LEU A 144 5.41 -12.98 4.32
CA LEU A 144 4.93 -13.77 3.19
C LEU A 144 5.04 -12.99 1.88
N ALA A 145 4.74 -11.68 1.89
CA ALA A 145 4.90 -10.80 0.74
C ALA A 145 6.37 -10.60 0.33
N LEU A 146 7.33 -10.79 1.22
CA LEU A 146 8.76 -10.68 0.93
C LEU A 146 9.39 -11.98 0.39
N LEU A 147 8.70 -13.12 0.49
CA LEU A 147 9.24 -14.41 0.04
C LEU A 147 9.65 -14.44 -1.43
N PRO A 148 8.92 -13.83 -2.40
CA PRO A 148 9.34 -13.81 -3.79
C PRO A 148 10.57 -12.94 -4.08
N ARG A 149 11.22 -12.33 -3.08
CA ARG A 149 12.25 -11.29 -3.25
C ARG A 149 11.76 -10.20 -4.20
N PRO A 150 10.67 -9.51 -3.82
CA PRO A 150 9.92 -8.69 -4.75
C PRO A 150 10.73 -7.49 -5.24
N ARG A 151 10.49 -7.12 -6.51
CA ARG A 151 10.91 -5.82 -7.06
C ARG A 151 9.84 -4.74 -6.83
N LEU A 152 8.59 -5.16 -6.68
CA LEU A 152 7.45 -4.33 -6.32
C LEU A 152 6.74 -4.99 -5.12
N LEU A 153 6.60 -4.25 -4.05
CA LEU A 153 5.85 -4.64 -2.86
C LEU A 153 4.57 -3.78 -2.78
N ILE A 154 3.43 -4.42 -2.67
CA ILE A 154 2.14 -3.75 -2.50
C ILE A 154 1.67 -3.99 -1.07
N LEU A 155 1.40 -2.90 -0.36
CA LEU A 155 0.98 -2.90 1.03
C LEU A 155 -0.32 -2.11 1.15
N ASP A 156 -1.36 -2.76 1.66
CA ASP A 156 -2.65 -2.11 1.91
C ASP A 156 -2.95 -2.11 3.41
N GLU A 157 -3.10 -0.90 4.00
CA GLU A 157 -3.41 -0.68 5.41
C GLU A 157 -2.47 -1.40 6.39
N LEU A 158 -1.16 -1.31 6.12
CA LEU A 158 -0.12 -2.08 6.77
C LEU A 158 -0.09 -1.95 8.30
N THR A 159 -0.36 -0.77 8.85
CA THR A 159 -0.16 -0.49 10.28
C THR A 159 -1.44 -0.45 11.11
N THR A 160 -2.56 -0.89 10.52
CA THR A 160 -3.85 -0.95 11.22
C THR A 160 -3.77 -1.81 12.48
N GLY A 161 -4.08 -1.20 13.63
CA GLY A 161 -4.12 -1.89 14.92
C GLY A 161 -2.75 -2.27 15.50
N LEU A 162 -1.64 -1.67 15.00
CA LEU A 162 -0.32 -1.85 15.57
C LEU A 162 0.00 -0.81 16.64
N ASP A 163 0.68 -1.26 17.70
CA ASP A 163 1.28 -0.38 18.69
C ASP A 163 2.35 0.52 18.04
N PRO A 164 2.55 1.77 18.54
CA PRO A 164 3.49 2.73 17.95
C PRO A 164 4.91 2.18 17.80
N GLU A 165 5.43 1.44 18.78
CA GLU A 165 6.76 0.85 18.74
C GLU A 165 6.92 -0.17 17.61
N ILE A 166 5.93 -1.06 17.45
CA ILE A 166 5.91 -2.06 16.38
C ILE A 166 5.82 -1.37 15.02
N ARG A 167 5.01 -0.32 14.91
CA ARG A 167 4.84 0.46 13.69
C ARG A 167 6.15 1.11 13.25
N HIS A 168 6.88 1.76 14.17
CA HIS A 168 8.19 2.37 13.86
C HIS A 168 9.23 1.34 13.39
N GLY A 169 9.31 0.19 14.05
CA GLY A 169 10.22 -0.90 13.63
C GLY A 169 9.90 -1.43 12.24
N LEU A 170 8.60 -1.49 11.88
CA LEU A 170 8.16 -1.88 10.55
C LEU A 170 8.52 -0.83 9.50
N TRP A 171 8.36 0.46 9.80
CA TRP A 171 8.77 1.55 8.91
C TRP A 171 10.27 1.53 8.60
N GLU A 172 11.12 1.27 9.60
CA GLU A 172 12.56 1.10 9.37
C GLU A 172 12.86 -0.08 8.43
N SER A 173 12.13 -1.19 8.60
CA SER A 173 12.28 -2.35 7.73
C SER A 173 11.90 -2.02 6.28
N LEU A 174 10.81 -1.26 6.08
CA LEU A 174 10.39 -0.82 4.75
C LEU A 174 11.38 0.14 4.09
N ARG A 175 11.99 1.05 4.86
CA ARG A 175 13.05 1.93 4.34
C ARG A 175 14.24 1.11 3.82
N ARG A 176 14.70 0.11 4.58
CA ARG A 176 15.78 -0.80 4.15
C ARG A 176 15.42 -1.59 2.88
N ILE A 177 14.19 -2.08 2.79
CA ILE A 177 13.68 -2.78 1.60
C ILE A 177 13.68 -1.85 0.38
N LYS A 178 13.24 -0.60 0.54
CA LYS A 178 13.30 0.43 -0.48
C LYS A 178 14.75 0.73 -0.91
N GLU A 179 15.65 0.93 0.06
CA GLU A 179 17.08 1.20 -0.18
C GLU A 179 17.77 0.06 -0.94
N ALA A 180 17.30 -1.18 -0.74
CA ALA A 180 17.73 -2.34 -1.52
C ALA A 180 17.17 -2.36 -2.97
N GLY A 181 16.39 -1.34 -3.37
CA GLY A 181 15.88 -1.15 -4.72
C GLY A 181 14.46 -1.68 -4.98
N THR A 182 13.77 -2.18 -3.96
CA THR A 182 12.36 -2.56 -4.09
C THR A 182 11.47 -1.31 -4.13
N GLY A 183 10.58 -1.21 -5.13
CA GLY A 183 9.53 -0.19 -5.12
C GLY A 183 8.38 -0.63 -4.22
N ILE A 184 7.78 0.30 -3.49
CA ILE A 184 6.69 0.03 -2.56
C ILE A 184 5.48 0.88 -2.93
N LEU A 185 4.37 0.22 -3.30
CA LEU A 185 3.07 0.87 -3.46
C LEU A 185 2.31 0.72 -2.15
N LEU A 186 2.16 1.83 -1.43
CA LEU A 186 1.56 1.87 -0.11
C LEU A 186 0.17 2.48 -0.18
N VAL A 187 -0.87 1.74 0.20
CA VAL A 187 -2.19 2.30 0.43
C VAL A 187 -2.36 2.49 1.93
N SER A 188 -2.59 3.70 2.37
CA SER A 188 -2.78 3.98 3.78
C SER A 188 -3.78 5.10 4.01
N HIS A 189 -4.53 4.99 5.08
CA HIS A 189 -5.33 6.07 5.65
C HIS A 189 -4.64 6.70 6.88
N TYR A 190 -3.49 6.14 7.31
CA TYR A 190 -2.63 6.70 8.36
C TYR A 190 -1.63 7.67 7.75
N LEU A 191 -1.90 8.96 7.88
CA LEU A 191 -1.10 9.99 7.21
C LEU A 191 0.26 10.22 7.86
N ASP A 192 0.43 9.84 9.12
CA ASP A 192 1.73 9.79 9.80
C ASP A 192 2.66 8.72 9.17
N GLU A 193 2.12 7.56 8.78
CA GLU A 193 2.85 6.53 8.03
C GLU A 193 3.29 7.05 6.67
N VAL A 194 2.37 7.69 5.95
CA VAL A 194 2.64 8.29 4.64
C VAL A 194 3.69 9.39 4.75
N GLU A 195 3.58 10.27 5.75
CA GLU A 195 4.55 11.34 6.01
C GLU A 195 5.95 10.78 6.32
N ALA A 196 6.01 9.66 7.05
CA ALA A 196 7.27 9.03 7.44
C ALA A 196 7.96 8.26 6.30
N LEU A 197 7.21 7.70 5.35
CA LEU A 197 7.72 6.72 4.39
C LEU A 197 7.70 7.17 2.93
N ALA A 198 6.68 7.92 2.50
CA ALA A 198 6.42 8.14 1.08
C ALA A 198 7.39 9.16 0.46
N ASP A 199 7.95 8.81 -0.69
CA ASP A 199 8.67 9.76 -1.55
C ASP A 199 7.69 10.62 -2.35
N ARG A 200 6.61 9.99 -2.83
CA ARG A 200 5.55 10.65 -3.59
C ARG A 200 4.17 10.20 -3.13
N LEU A 201 3.20 11.05 -3.38
CA LEU A 201 1.80 10.87 -3.03
C LEU A 201 0.95 10.86 -4.30
N LEU A 202 0.04 9.90 -4.40
CA LEU A 202 -1.09 9.89 -5.32
C LEU A 202 -2.35 10.17 -4.50
N TYR A 203 -2.94 11.34 -4.65
CA TYR A 203 -4.16 11.73 -3.96
C TYR A 203 -5.37 11.54 -4.87
N LEU A 204 -6.28 10.65 -4.46
CA LEU A 204 -7.49 10.31 -5.20
C LEU A 204 -8.73 10.84 -4.49
N VAL A 205 -9.66 11.43 -5.26
CA VAL A 205 -10.96 11.88 -4.78
C VAL A 205 -12.03 11.51 -5.82
N ASN A 206 -13.09 10.84 -5.40
CA ASN A 206 -14.20 10.45 -6.28
C ASN A 206 -13.78 9.75 -7.59
N GLY A 207 -12.76 8.90 -7.50
CA GLY A 207 -12.21 8.16 -8.63
C GLY A 207 -11.28 8.96 -9.54
N GLN A 208 -10.94 10.20 -9.20
CA GLN A 208 -10.06 11.07 -9.99
C GLN A 208 -8.73 11.31 -9.27
N GLN A 209 -7.69 11.45 -10.07
CA GLN A 209 -6.38 11.88 -9.60
C GLN A 209 -6.39 13.40 -9.41
N GLU A 210 -6.38 13.83 -8.16
CA GLU A 210 -6.32 15.24 -7.78
C GLU A 210 -4.88 15.77 -7.68
N PHE A 211 -3.96 14.87 -7.27
CA PHE A 211 -2.56 15.23 -7.14
C PHE A 211 -1.66 14.01 -7.31
N LEU A 212 -0.48 14.22 -7.87
CA LEU A 212 0.65 13.28 -7.92
C LEU A 212 1.94 14.07 -7.82
N GLY A 213 2.75 13.80 -6.80
CA GLY A 213 4.03 14.51 -6.61
C GLY A 213 4.66 14.20 -5.26
N THR A 214 5.74 14.89 -4.92
CA THR A 214 6.42 14.78 -3.63
C THR A 214 5.58 15.38 -2.50
N GLN A 215 5.97 15.11 -1.25
CA GLN A 215 5.30 15.72 -0.09
C GLN A 215 5.43 17.25 -0.09
N GLU A 216 6.55 17.79 -0.55
CA GLU A 216 6.76 19.24 -0.68
C GLU A 216 5.84 19.85 -1.75
N GLU A 217 5.72 19.20 -2.90
CA GLU A 217 4.77 19.61 -3.94
C GLU A 217 3.31 19.50 -3.46
N PHE A 218 2.98 18.50 -2.63
CA PHE A 218 1.67 18.38 -2.02
C PHE A 218 1.37 19.55 -1.07
N ARG A 219 2.37 19.96 -0.29
CA ARG A 219 2.29 21.13 0.59
C ARG A 219 1.94 22.39 -0.21
N ALA A 220 2.63 22.62 -1.33
CA ALA A 220 2.35 23.73 -2.24
C ALA A 220 0.97 23.62 -2.91
N TYR A 221 0.55 22.40 -3.28
CA TYR A 221 -0.78 22.12 -3.83
C TYR A 221 -1.89 22.48 -2.84
N VAL A 222 -1.79 22.05 -1.57
CA VAL A 222 -2.79 22.36 -0.54
C VAL A 222 -2.89 23.86 -0.30
N LYS A 223 -1.76 24.55 -0.13
CA LYS A 223 -1.72 26.01 0.05
C LYS A 223 -2.44 26.75 -1.09
N ARG A 224 -2.22 26.33 -2.32
CA ARG A 224 -2.88 26.90 -3.51
C ARG A 224 -4.38 26.56 -3.55
N LYS A 225 -4.76 25.31 -3.27
CA LYS A 225 -6.16 24.84 -3.31
C LYS A 225 -7.03 25.52 -2.26
N THR A 226 -6.47 25.83 -1.10
CA THR A 226 -7.15 26.56 -0.01
C THR A 226 -7.04 28.08 -0.12
N GLN A 227 -6.33 28.61 -1.12
CA GLN A 227 -6.00 30.03 -1.23
C GLN A 227 -5.30 30.58 0.03
N GLY A 228 -4.62 29.73 0.78
CA GLY A 228 -3.98 30.06 2.06
C GLY A 228 -4.93 30.05 3.27
N GLU A 229 -6.22 29.81 3.09
CA GLU A 229 -7.16 29.73 4.21
C GLU A 229 -6.87 28.53 5.09
N GLY A 230 -6.71 28.76 6.38
CA GLY A 230 -6.35 27.71 7.36
C GLY A 230 -4.93 27.15 7.23
N TRP A 231 -4.13 27.63 6.27
CA TRP A 231 -2.76 27.17 6.02
C TRP A 231 -1.77 27.65 7.09
N ARG A 232 -0.85 26.73 7.47
CA ARG A 232 0.34 27.04 8.27
C ARG A 232 1.53 26.25 7.71
N GLU A 233 2.74 26.82 7.78
CA GLU A 233 3.93 26.15 7.22
C GLU A 233 4.38 24.90 7.99
N ASP A 234 4.07 24.81 9.28
CA ASP A 234 4.39 23.71 10.19
C ASP A 234 3.33 22.59 10.24
N MET A 235 2.37 22.59 9.30
CA MET A 235 1.31 21.59 9.30
C MET A 235 1.84 20.18 8.95
N SER A 236 1.37 19.17 9.71
CA SER A 236 1.52 17.76 9.34
C SER A 236 0.72 17.42 8.10
N LEU A 237 1.10 16.33 7.43
CA LEU A 237 0.37 15.82 6.27
C LEU A 237 -1.12 15.57 6.58
N GLU A 238 -1.43 15.10 7.78
CA GLU A 238 -2.80 14.88 8.24
C GLU A 238 -3.62 16.18 8.25
N LYS A 239 -3.08 17.25 8.83
CA LYS A 239 -3.75 18.55 8.85
C LYS A 239 -3.96 19.11 7.45
N MET A 240 -2.97 18.96 6.58
CA MET A 240 -3.07 19.36 5.17
C MET A 240 -4.17 18.59 4.45
N TYR A 241 -4.21 17.27 4.63
CA TYR A 241 -5.24 16.41 4.06
C TYR A 241 -6.65 16.82 4.52
N LEU A 242 -6.84 17.09 5.82
CA LEU A 242 -8.13 17.52 6.38
C LEU A 242 -8.61 18.84 5.80
N LEU A 243 -7.71 19.76 5.43
CA LEU A 243 -8.08 21.04 4.80
C LEU A 243 -8.71 20.86 3.41
N ILE A 244 -8.28 19.86 2.65
CA ILE A 244 -8.71 19.66 1.25
C ILE A 244 -9.62 18.46 1.05
N SER A 245 -9.76 17.62 2.08
CA SER A 245 -10.62 16.43 2.01
C SER A 245 -12.08 16.87 1.91
N PRO A 246 -12.91 16.23 1.05
CA PRO A 246 -14.34 16.49 1.05
C PRO A 246 -14.87 16.33 2.47
N LYS A 247 -15.57 17.35 2.98
CA LYS A 247 -16.18 17.29 4.30
C LYS A 247 -17.17 16.11 4.30
N THR A 248 -16.78 15.00 4.89
CA THR A 248 -17.72 13.96 5.27
C THR A 248 -18.69 14.63 6.25
N ASN A 249 -20.01 14.45 6.08
CA ASN A 249 -20.98 14.89 7.08
C ASN A 249 -20.64 14.19 8.39
N VAL A 250 -19.79 14.82 9.18
CA VAL A 250 -19.59 14.44 10.57
C VAL A 250 -20.93 14.77 11.21
N VAL A 251 -21.69 13.76 11.59
CA VAL A 251 -22.84 13.93 12.47
C VAL A 251 -22.27 14.48 13.77
N THR A 252 -22.27 15.79 13.90
CA THR A 252 -22.00 16.45 15.18
C THR A 252 -23.12 16.02 16.11
N MET A 253 -22.76 15.42 17.24
CA MET A 253 -23.73 15.10 18.32
C MET A 253 -24.25 16.37 19.03
N GLU A 254 -24.23 17.50 18.35
CA GLU A 254 -24.90 18.73 18.82
C GLU A 254 -26.41 18.54 18.69
N GLY A 255 -27.02 18.10 19.75
CA GLY A 255 -28.51 17.93 19.88
C GLY A 255 -28.97 16.69 20.62
N ILE A 256 -28.09 15.95 21.29
CA ILE A 256 -28.44 14.76 22.10
C ILE A 256 -28.22 14.99 23.61
N LEU A 257 -27.99 16.24 24.05
CA LEU A 257 -27.97 16.60 25.48
C LEU A 257 -29.10 17.59 25.78
#